data_e402b78a83acfcaa3fb1d4d13fe9b390
#
_entry.id   e402b78a83acfcaa3fb1d4d13fe9b390
#
_cell.length_a   1.000
_cell.length_b   1.000
_cell.length_c   1.000
_cell.angle_alpha   90.00
_cell.angle_beta   90.00
_cell.angle_gamma   90.00
#
_symmetry.space_group_name_H-M   'P 1'
#
loop_
_entity.id
_entity.type
_entity.pdbx_description
1 polymer ?
#
loop_
_entity_poly.entity_id
_entity_poly.type
_entity_poly.pdbx_seq_one_letter_code
_entity_poly.pdbx_strand_id
1 'polypeptide(L)'
;MKKFLALPLAALLLLALSLPGMAAGEQEKLTAPDQQAQIPVTGKYEEKTAETVYSVDIAWGSMAFTYAPSNPGTWNPDTLRYEGKSATGAWIPAYAAGEDGNELAANAIRFTNRSNAQVAFTVNFTPSEGYNDLQMRFLEDGTAPTLHSAESGTAPSYTLLVTMVGELDRSVTEAVPLGNIVVGVSP
;
A
#
# COMPACT_ATOMS: atom_id res chain seq x y z
N MET A 1 -7.39 6.81 -95.03
CA MET A 1 -6.89 6.15 -93.81
C MET A 1 -6.55 7.22 -92.82
N LYS A 2 -7.46 7.51 -91.91
CA LYS A 2 -7.24 8.56 -90.85
C LYS A 2 -7.30 7.90 -89.46
N LYS A 3 -6.18 7.87 -88.80
CA LYS A 3 -6.06 7.35 -87.44
C LYS A 3 -6.45 8.42 -86.49
N PHE A 4 -7.49 8.20 -85.69
CA PHE A 4 -7.84 9.03 -84.60
C PHE A 4 -7.09 8.55 -83.35
N LEU A 5 -6.28 9.45 -82.80
CA LEU A 5 -5.57 9.27 -81.59
C LEU A 5 -6.47 9.71 -80.47
N ALA A 6 -6.97 8.80 -79.62
CA ALA A 6 -7.67 9.14 -78.38
C ALA A 6 -6.67 9.36 -77.28
N LEU A 7 -6.61 10.56 -76.73
CA LEU A 7 -5.85 10.90 -75.56
C LEU A 7 -6.69 10.53 -74.30
N PRO A 8 -6.20 9.71 -73.42
CA PRO A 8 -6.84 9.62 -72.12
C PRO A 8 -6.41 10.82 -71.22
N LEU A 9 -7.41 11.59 -70.80
CA LEU A 9 -7.24 12.62 -69.81
C LEU A 9 -7.01 11.98 -68.44
N ALA A 10 -5.75 11.83 -68.06
CA ALA A 10 -5.39 11.41 -66.73
C ALA A 10 -5.60 12.61 -65.76
N ALA A 11 -6.71 12.57 -65.07
CA ALA A 11 -6.93 13.48 -63.95
C ALA A 11 -5.97 13.10 -62.83
N LEU A 12 -4.90 13.85 -62.71
CA LEU A 12 -3.94 13.75 -61.61
C LEU A 12 -4.56 14.34 -60.35
N LEU A 13 -5.14 13.49 -59.52
CA LEU A 13 -5.64 13.89 -58.20
C LEU A 13 -4.41 14.07 -57.27
N LEU A 14 -3.90 15.29 -57.20
CA LEU A 14 -2.93 15.68 -56.18
C LEU A 14 -3.64 15.71 -54.82
N LEU A 15 -3.51 14.62 -54.07
CA LEU A 15 -3.83 14.64 -52.64
C LEU A 15 -2.73 15.43 -51.92
N ALA A 16 -3.00 16.71 -51.75
CA ALA A 16 -2.21 17.52 -50.81
C ALA A 16 -2.56 17.06 -49.41
N LEU A 17 -1.69 16.25 -48.80
CA LEU A 17 -1.66 16.01 -47.34
C LEU A 17 -1.24 17.31 -46.65
N SER A 18 -2.17 18.22 -46.43
CA SER A 18 -1.99 19.34 -45.53
C SER A 18 -2.15 18.82 -44.09
N LEU A 19 -1.11 18.87 -43.32
CA LEU A 19 -1.15 18.74 -41.87
C LEU A 19 -2.19 19.69 -41.32
N PRO A 20 -3.05 19.28 -40.35
CA PRO A 20 -4.03 20.15 -39.78
C PRO A 20 -3.35 21.17 -38.88
N GLY A 21 -3.00 22.33 -39.44
CA GLY A 21 -2.94 23.54 -38.68
C GLY A 21 -4.39 23.89 -38.32
N MET A 22 -4.67 24.29 -37.09
CA MET A 22 -5.97 24.76 -36.65
C MET A 22 -6.44 25.89 -37.56
N ALA A 23 -7.17 25.58 -38.62
CA ALA A 23 -7.73 26.56 -39.52
C ALA A 23 -9.04 27.07 -38.94
N ALA A 24 -9.18 28.36 -38.83
CA ALA A 24 -10.47 29.03 -38.67
C ALA A 24 -11.39 28.55 -39.81
N GLY A 25 -12.66 28.23 -39.46
CA GLY A 25 -13.58 27.49 -40.30
C GLY A 25 -13.56 27.91 -41.78
N GLU A 26 -13.34 26.93 -42.67
CA GLU A 26 -13.47 27.08 -44.10
C GLU A 26 -14.96 27.20 -44.45
N GLN A 27 -15.32 28.18 -45.31
CA GLN A 27 -16.68 28.35 -45.80
C GLN A 27 -16.67 27.98 -47.29
N GLU A 28 -17.48 27.00 -47.69
CA GLU A 28 -17.70 26.67 -49.07
C GLU A 28 -19.07 27.18 -49.48
N LYS A 29 -19.13 27.92 -50.60
CA LYS A 29 -20.38 28.47 -51.14
C LYS A 29 -20.88 27.58 -52.28
N LEU A 30 -22.00 26.91 -52.10
CA LEU A 30 -22.71 26.18 -53.12
C LEU A 30 -23.53 27.14 -53.96
N THR A 31 -23.28 27.16 -55.27
CA THR A 31 -23.87 28.14 -56.20
C THR A 31 -24.80 27.51 -57.28
N ALA A 32 -24.92 26.20 -57.30
CA ALA A 32 -25.80 25.47 -58.20
C ALA A 32 -26.56 24.35 -57.49
N PRO A 33 -27.75 23.95 -57.99
CA PRO A 33 -28.41 22.76 -57.53
C PRO A 33 -27.51 21.52 -57.76
N ASP A 34 -27.66 20.52 -56.93
CA ASP A 34 -26.89 19.25 -56.94
C ASP A 34 -25.40 19.36 -56.57
N GLN A 35 -24.89 20.48 -56.14
CA GLN A 35 -23.58 20.63 -55.52
C GLN A 35 -23.61 20.11 -54.07
N GLN A 36 -22.51 19.44 -53.69
CA GLN A 36 -22.30 18.92 -52.33
C GLN A 36 -21.01 19.46 -51.78
N ALA A 37 -21.05 19.92 -50.54
CA ALA A 37 -19.85 20.27 -49.76
C ALA A 37 -19.46 19.08 -48.90
N GLN A 38 -18.18 18.77 -48.86
CA GLN A 38 -17.59 17.76 -47.95
C GLN A 38 -16.95 18.45 -46.75
N ILE A 39 -17.52 18.22 -45.59
CA ILE A 39 -16.97 18.78 -44.33
C ILE A 39 -16.15 17.67 -43.67
N PRO A 40 -14.82 17.80 -43.60
CA PRO A 40 -13.98 16.82 -42.90
C PRO A 40 -14.23 16.87 -41.40
N VAL A 41 -14.50 15.72 -40.79
CA VAL A 41 -14.60 15.55 -39.35
C VAL A 41 -13.38 14.81 -38.87
N THR A 42 -12.60 15.42 -37.98
CA THR A 42 -11.44 14.80 -37.35
C THR A 42 -11.71 14.58 -35.89
N GLY A 43 -11.23 13.45 -35.37
CA GLY A 43 -11.29 13.13 -33.94
C GLY A 43 -9.94 12.60 -33.47
N LYS A 44 -9.59 12.90 -32.23
CA LYS A 44 -8.42 12.36 -31.54
C LYS A 44 -8.88 11.70 -30.25
N TYR A 45 -8.47 10.45 -30.04
CA TYR A 45 -8.61 9.84 -28.72
C TYR A 45 -7.40 10.26 -27.88
N GLU A 46 -7.66 10.76 -26.70
CA GLU A 46 -6.63 11.12 -25.73
C GLU A 46 -6.91 10.34 -24.43
N GLU A 47 -6.01 9.43 -24.14
CA GLU A 47 -6.08 8.63 -22.92
C GLU A 47 -5.69 9.52 -21.73
N LYS A 48 -6.57 9.59 -20.75
CA LYS A 48 -6.28 10.20 -19.46
C LYS A 48 -6.00 9.07 -18.47
N THR A 49 -4.77 8.96 -18.03
CA THR A 49 -4.42 8.14 -16.87
C THR A 49 -4.85 8.85 -15.60
N ALA A 50 -5.50 8.11 -14.70
CA ALA A 50 -5.81 8.65 -13.37
C ALA A 50 -4.51 8.94 -12.60
N GLU A 51 -4.49 10.06 -11.90
CA GLU A 51 -3.36 10.38 -11.01
C GLU A 51 -3.29 9.36 -9.88
N THR A 52 -2.07 9.00 -9.50
CA THR A 52 -1.84 8.15 -8.34
C THR A 52 -2.04 8.97 -7.07
N VAL A 53 -2.94 8.48 -6.22
CA VAL A 53 -3.23 9.09 -4.91
C VAL A 53 -2.84 8.10 -3.83
N TYR A 54 -1.95 8.51 -2.93
CA TYR A 54 -1.56 7.73 -1.77
C TYR A 54 -2.33 8.18 -0.53
N SER A 55 -2.97 7.23 0.15
CA SER A 55 -3.67 7.43 1.42
C SER A 55 -3.62 6.13 2.20
N VAL A 56 -3.04 6.14 3.39
CA VAL A 56 -2.92 4.97 4.25
C VAL A 56 -3.32 5.33 5.68
N ASP A 57 -4.00 4.39 6.35
CA ASP A 57 -4.28 4.48 7.77
C ASP A 57 -3.40 3.46 8.51
N ILE A 58 -2.84 3.89 9.64
CA ILE A 58 -2.08 3.04 10.55
C ILE A 58 -2.70 3.18 11.93
N ALA A 59 -3.19 2.06 12.48
CA ALA A 59 -3.71 1.98 13.84
C ALA A 59 -2.91 0.97 14.65
N TRP A 60 -2.72 1.22 15.93
CA TRP A 60 -1.94 0.33 16.80
C TRP A 60 -2.57 0.23 18.19
N GLY A 61 -2.26 -0.88 18.89
CA GLY A 61 -2.60 -1.07 20.29
C GLY A 61 -1.72 -0.21 21.20
N SER A 62 -1.78 -0.45 22.49
CA SER A 62 -1.00 0.34 23.46
C SER A 62 0.52 0.18 23.36
N MET A 63 1.00 -0.89 22.69
CA MET A 63 2.40 -1.30 22.66
C MET A 63 3.01 -1.48 24.05
N ALA A 64 2.17 -1.83 25.03
CA ALA A 64 2.56 -2.09 26.40
C ALA A 64 2.77 -3.59 26.62
N PHE A 65 3.89 -3.91 27.27
CA PHE A 65 4.30 -5.28 27.54
C PHE A 65 4.73 -5.41 29.01
N THR A 66 4.47 -6.59 29.57
CA THR A 66 5.05 -7.02 30.84
C THR A 66 6.08 -8.10 30.58
N TYR A 67 7.29 -7.93 31.11
CA TYR A 67 8.31 -8.97 31.05
C TYR A 67 8.17 -9.91 32.24
N ALA A 68 7.88 -11.18 31.96
CA ALA A 68 7.92 -12.25 32.93
C ALA A 68 9.28 -12.97 32.83
N PRO A 69 10.15 -12.89 33.83
CA PRO A 69 11.45 -13.59 33.80
C PRO A 69 11.26 -15.10 33.80
N SER A 70 12.35 -15.84 33.52
CA SER A 70 12.32 -17.29 33.62
C SER A 70 11.82 -17.75 35.00
N ASN A 71 10.91 -18.71 35.01
CA ASN A 71 10.32 -19.25 36.23
C ASN A 71 11.04 -20.56 36.60
N PRO A 72 11.67 -20.66 37.78
CA PRO A 72 12.26 -21.90 38.26
C PRO A 72 11.23 -23.01 38.50
N GLY A 73 9.93 -22.66 38.49
CA GLY A 73 8.85 -23.57 38.80
C GLY A 73 8.45 -23.51 40.27
N THR A 74 7.31 -24.14 40.58
CA THR A 74 6.83 -24.32 41.96
C THR A 74 7.19 -25.72 42.42
N TRP A 75 7.77 -25.83 43.61
CA TRP A 75 8.09 -27.13 44.17
C TRP A 75 6.77 -27.85 44.52
N ASN A 76 6.60 -29.05 43.97
CA ASN A 76 5.50 -29.93 44.32
C ASN A 76 5.96 -31.01 45.31
N PRO A 77 5.52 -30.99 46.56
CA PRO A 77 5.96 -31.95 47.58
C PRO A 77 5.50 -33.39 47.32
N ASP A 78 4.43 -33.56 46.55
CA ASP A 78 3.90 -34.90 46.25
C ASP A 78 4.70 -35.62 45.17
N THR A 79 5.15 -34.86 44.18
CA THR A 79 5.96 -35.39 43.07
C THR A 79 7.47 -35.21 43.31
N LEU A 80 7.90 -34.44 44.33
CA LEU A 80 9.27 -34.08 44.66
C LEU A 80 9.99 -33.44 43.45
N ARG A 81 9.30 -32.60 42.69
CA ARG A 81 9.81 -31.92 41.50
C ARG A 81 9.34 -30.46 41.43
N TYR A 82 10.09 -29.64 40.68
CA TYR A 82 9.63 -28.33 40.26
C TYR A 82 8.71 -28.48 39.06
N GLU A 83 7.51 -27.96 39.15
CA GLU A 83 6.48 -27.97 38.09
C GLU A 83 6.25 -26.55 37.55
N GLY A 84 5.82 -26.41 36.31
CA GLY A 84 5.59 -25.12 35.68
C GLY A 84 6.89 -24.33 35.38
N LYS A 85 8.02 -25.03 35.26
CA LYS A 85 9.32 -24.40 34.94
C LYS A 85 9.30 -23.78 33.55
N SER A 86 9.69 -22.51 33.44
CA SER A 86 9.99 -21.82 32.19
C SER A 86 11.50 -21.54 32.11
N ALA A 87 12.15 -21.99 31.05
CA ALA A 87 13.59 -21.79 30.86
C ALA A 87 13.97 -20.39 30.39
N THR A 88 13.04 -19.66 29.80
CA THR A 88 13.25 -18.31 29.24
C THR A 88 12.18 -17.36 29.73
N GLY A 89 12.54 -16.08 29.84
CA GLY A 89 11.57 -15.03 30.06
C GLY A 89 10.63 -14.84 28.85
N ALA A 90 9.47 -14.26 29.11
CA ALA A 90 8.46 -13.96 28.08
C ALA A 90 7.97 -12.53 28.19
N TRP A 91 7.72 -11.92 27.07
CA TRP A 91 7.05 -10.63 26.94
C TRP A 91 5.57 -10.86 26.72
N ILE A 92 4.73 -10.34 27.60
CA ILE A 92 3.29 -10.53 27.59
C ILE A 92 2.65 -9.18 27.24
N PRO A 93 1.87 -9.09 26.14
CA PRO A 93 1.13 -7.88 25.82
C PRO A 93 0.08 -7.58 26.90
N ALA A 94 -0.22 -6.30 27.12
CA ALA A 94 -1.08 -5.85 28.20
C ALA A 94 -2.52 -6.38 28.10
N TYR A 95 -3.03 -6.59 26.88
CA TYR A 95 -4.37 -7.13 26.64
C TYR A 95 -4.45 -7.81 25.26
N ALA A 96 -5.43 -8.70 25.09
CA ALA A 96 -5.77 -9.29 23.80
C ALA A 96 -6.81 -8.44 23.02
N ALA A 97 -6.99 -8.70 21.73
CA ALA A 97 -8.04 -8.06 20.95
C ALA A 97 -9.43 -8.43 21.51
N GLY A 98 -10.31 -7.43 21.66
CA GLY A 98 -11.65 -7.60 22.20
C GLY A 98 -11.73 -7.49 23.73
N GLU A 99 -10.62 -7.45 24.45
CA GLU A 99 -10.61 -7.22 25.90
C GLU A 99 -10.82 -5.73 26.23
N ASP A 100 -11.59 -5.42 27.23
CA ASP A 100 -11.89 -4.08 27.72
C ASP A 100 -12.34 -3.08 26.64
N GLY A 101 -12.99 -3.58 25.58
CA GLY A 101 -13.46 -2.77 24.46
C GLY A 101 -12.37 -2.38 23.45
N ASN A 102 -11.15 -2.90 23.57
CA ASN A 102 -10.07 -2.66 22.62
C ASN A 102 -10.27 -3.50 21.35
N GLU A 103 -10.36 -2.83 20.20
CA GLU A 103 -10.50 -3.49 18.91
C GLU A 103 -9.22 -4.25 18.50
N LEU A 104 -8.05 -3.68 18.81
CA LEU A 104 -6.74 -4.26 18.54
C LEU A 104 -6.11 -4.79 19.82
N ALA A 105 -5.37 -5.90 19.72
CA ALA A 105 -4.50 -6.33 20.81
C ALA A 105 -3.42 -5.27 21.12
N ALA A 106 -2.92 -5.28 22.35
CA ALA A 106 -1.89 -4.32 22.79
C ALA A 106 -0.66 -4.29 21.87
N ASN A 107 -0.31 -5.43 21.30
CA ASN A 107 0.87 -5.63 20.43
C ASN A 107 0.54 -5.67 18.92
N ALA A 108 -0.61 -5.16 18.52
CA ALA A 108 -1.04 -5.17 17.13
C ALA A 108 -0.79 -3.84 16.43
N ILE A 109 -0.40 -3.91 15.16
CA ILE A 109 -0.33 -2.77 14.22
C ILE A 109 -1.21 -3.13 13.04
N ARG A 110 -2.25 -2.33 12.75
CA ARG A 110 -3.12 -2.51 11.59
C ARG A 110 -2.81 -1.47 10.53
N PHE A 111 -2.57 -1.93 9.33
CA PHE A 111 -2.35 -1.15 8.12
C PHE A 111 -3.59 -1.22 7.25
N THR A 112 -4.00 -0.10 6.67
CA THR A 112 -5.11 -0.05 5.70
C THR A 112 -4.69 0.82 4.53
N ASN A 113 -4.72 0.26 3.32
CA ASN A 113 -4.40 1.01 2.10
C ASN A 113 -5.69 1.55 1.48
N ARG A 114 -5.82 2.87 1.42
CA ARG A 114 -6.92 3.59 0.74
C ARG A 114 -6.46 4.21 -0.58
N SER A 115 -5.24 3.91 -1.02
CA SER A 115 -4.67 4.43 -2.26
C SER A 115 -5.25 3.73 -3.48
N ASN A 116 -5.24 4.40 -4.62
CA ASN A 116 -5.47 3.75 -5.91
C ASN A 116 -4.21 3.07 -6.48
N ALA A 117 -3.21 2.83 -5.64
CA ALA A 117 -1.96 2.15 -5.95
C ALA A 117 -1.59 1.14 -4.85
N GLN A 118 -0.74 0.20 -5.20
CA GLN A 118 -0.12 -0.71 -4.24
C GLN A 118 0.80 0.08 -3.31
N VAL A 119 0.86 -0.34 -2.04
CA VAL A 119 1.71 0.27 -1.02
C VAL A 119 2.43 -0.81 -0.23
N ALA A 120 3.74 -0.68 -0.09
CA ALA A 120 4.57 -1.51 0.77
C ALA A 120 4.89 -0.77 2.08
N PHE A 121 4.89 -1.51 3.18
CA PHE A 121 5.22 -0.97 4.50
C PHE A 121 6.56 -1.51 4.98
N THR A 122 7.24 -0.71 5.78
CA THR A 122 8.41 -1.13 6.56
C THR A 122 8.14 -0.84 8.03
N VAL A 123 8.56 -1.75 8.91
CA VAL A 123 8.39 -1.61 10.35
C VAL A 123 9.71 -1.92 11.04
N ASN A 124 10.26 -0.94 11.73
CA ASN A 124 11.52 -1.05 12.43
C ASN A 124 11.37 -0.65 13.88
N PHE A 125 12.09 -1.30 14.77
CA PHE A 125 12.18 -0.92 16.17
C PHE A 125 13.52 -0.25 16.45
N THR A 126 13.47 0.88 17.13
CA THR A 126 14.66 1.58 17.62
C THR A 126 14.60 1.59 19.14
N PRO A 127 15.48 0.86 19.86
CA PRO A 127 15.49 0.84 21.31
C PRO A 127 15.87 2.20 21.90
N SER A 128 15.37 2.50 23.09
CA SER A 128 15.81 3.64 23.87
C SER A 128 17.21 3.40 24.44
N GLU A 129 17.89 4.48 24.83
CA GLU A 129 19.17 4.38 25.51
C GLU A 129 19.06 3.52 26.79
N GLY A 130 19.98 2.62 26.98
CA GLY A 130 19.96 1.64 28.08
C GLY A 130 19.22 0.34 27.77
N TYR A 131 18.52 0.23 26.63
CA TYR A 131 17.76 -0.95 26.23
C TYR A 131 18.23 -1.52 24.88
N ASN A 132 19.48 -1.30 24.48
CA ASN A 132 20.04 -1.65 23.19
C ASN A 132 20.00 -3.16 22.88
N ASP A 133 19.90 -4.00 23.89
CA ASP A 133 19.80 -5.46 23.75
C ASP A 133 18.38 -5.93 23.46
N LEU A 134 17.39 -5.05 23.56
CA LEU A 134 16.01 -5.36 23.22
C LEU A 134 15.80 -5.30 21.71
N GLN A 135 15.05 -6.26 21.22
CA GLN A 135 14.65 -6.35 19.81
C GLN A 135 13.15 -6.56 19.72
N MET A 136 12.58 -6.10 18.63
CA MET A 136 11.21 -6.45 18.26
C MET A 136 11.24 -7.54 17.19
N ARG A 137 10.31 -8.49 17.29
CA ARG A 137 10.07 -9.51 16.28
C ARG A 137 8.60 -9.53 15.88
N PHE A 138 8.33 -9.92 14.66
CA PHE A 138 6.99 -10.23 14.21
C PHE A 138 6.62 -11.64 14.69
N LEU A 139 5.36 -11.82 15.08
CA LEU A 139 4.82 -13.13 15.40
C LEU A 139 4.42 -13.85 14.09
N GLU A 140 4.41 -15.17 14.10
CA GLU A 140 3.91 -16.03 13.01
C GLU A 140 4.58 -15.79 11.66
N ASP A 141 5.93 -15.69 11.64
CA ASP A 141 6.70 -15.40 10.42
C ASP A 141 6.22 -14.15 9.66
N GLY A 142 5.58 -13.23 10.39
CA GLY A 142 5.06 -11.99 9.85
C GLY A 142 6.16 -11.17 9.21
N THR A 143 5.83 -10.55 8.10
CA THR A 143 6.63 -9.51 7.46
C THR A 143 5.80 -8.25 7.36
N ALA A 144 6.46 -7.10 7.25
CA ALA A 144 5.75 -5.87 6.94
C ALA A 144 4.98 -6.06 5.62
N PRO A 145 3.67 -5.71 5.57
CA PRO A 145 2.83 -6.08 4.44
C PRO A 145 3.08 -5.22 3.20
N THR A 146 2.73 -5.78 2.05
CA THR A 146 2.43 -5.04 0.83
C THR A 146 0.94 -5.18 0.54
N LEU A 147 0.22 -4.07 0.47
CA LEU A 147 -1.22 -4.05 0.26
C LEU A 147 -1.56 -3.54 -1.12
N HIS A 148 -2.46 -4.25 -1.81
CA HIS A 148 -2.96 -3.84 -3.13
C HIS A 148 -3.72 -2.51 -3.06
N SER A 149 -4.02 -1.92 -4.23
CA SER A 149 -4.86 -0.74 -4.35
C SER A 149 -6.29 -0.98 -3.85
N ALA A 150 -6.97 0.08 -3.44
CA ALA A 150 -8.37 0.07 -3.00
C ALA A 150 -9.38 0.29 -4.15
N GLU A 151 -9.00 0.06 -5.40
CA GLU A 151 -9.81 0.37 -6.60
C GLU A 151 -11.16 -0.36 -6.64
N SER A 152 -11.29 -1.50 -5.97
CA SER A 152 -12.53 -2.28 -5.92
C SER A 152 -13.57 -1.78 -4.90
N GLY A 153 -13.36 -0.62 -4.30
CA GLY A 153 -14.24 -0.05 -3.28
C GLY A 153 -14.06 -0.60 -1.87
N THR A 154 -13.16 -1.55 -1.67
CA THR A 154 -12.80 -2.08 -0.35
C THR A 154 -11.33 -1.80 -0.09
N ALA A 155 -11.03 -1.10 1.01
CA ALA A 155 -9.66 -0.84 1.42
C ALA A 155 -9.02 -2.11 2.01
N PRO A 156 -7.98 -2.68 1.38
CA PRO A 156 -7.28 -3.82 1.93
C PRO A 156 -6.61 -3.47 3.25
N SER A 157 -6.68 -4.40 4.20
CA SER A 157 -6.14 -4.21 5.54
C SER A 157 -5.37 -5.45 5.99
N TYR A 158 -4.34 -5.23 6.80
CA TYR A 158 -3.52 -6.28 7.39
C TYR A 158 -3.17 -5.91 8.83
N THR A 159 -3.22 -6.88 9.74
CA THR A 159 -2.84 -6.69 11.14
C THR A 159 -1.56 -7.49 11.42
N LEU A 160 -0.52 -6.78 11.81
CA LEU A 160 0.76 -7.33 12.20
C LEU A 160 0.82 -7.42 13.73
N LEU A 161 1.19 -8.57 14.26
CA LEU A 161 1.46 -8.75 15.68
C LEU A 161 2.96 -8.73 15.95
N VAL A 162 3.35 -8.02 16.99
CA VAL A 162 4.77 -7.90 17.37
C VAL A 162 5.00 -8.44 18.77
N THR A 163 6.23 -8.88 19.06
CA THR A 163 6.68 -9.21 20.40
C THR A 163 8.06 -8.66 20.63
N MET A 164 8.40 -8.47 21.89
CA MET A 164 9.75 -8.09 22.30
C MET A 164 10.61 -9.32 22.53
N VAL A 165 11.92 -9.16 22.35
CA VAL A 165 12.96 -10.16 22.61
C VAL A 165 14.09 -9.49 23.37
N GLY A 166 14.69 -10.22 24.29
CA GLY A 166 15.69 -9.73 25.21
C GLY A 166 15.17 -9.79 26.65
N GLU A 167 16.01 -9.50 27.60
CA GLU A 167 15.68 -9.51 29.02
C GLU A 167 15.54 -8.08 29.55
N LEU A 168 14.60 -7.88 30.48
CA LEU A 168 14.45 -6.64 31.20
C LEU A 168 15.05 -6.77 32.58
N ASP A 169 15.82 -5.78 33.01
CA ASP A 169 16.43 -5.77 34.35
C ASP A 169 15.37 -5.78 35.44
N ARG A 170 15.62 -6.52 36.53
CA ARG A 170 14.69 -6.66 37.68
C ARG A 170 14.45 -5.37 38.43
N SER A 171 15.32 -4.39 38.27
CA SER A 171 15.14 -3.06 38.89
C SER A 171 14.07 -2.23 38.20
N VAL A 172 13.66 -2.60 36.98
CA VAL A 172 12.59 -1.92 36.24
C VAL A 172 11.24 -2.44 36.73
N THR A 173 10.70 -1.80 37.78
CA THR A 173 9.43 -2.17 38.40
C THR A 173 8.26 -1.31 37.93
N GLU A 174 8.54 -0.18 37.29
CA GLU A 174 7.57 0.75 36.74
C GLU A 174 7.62 0.74 35.21
N ALA A 175 6.54 1.18 34.58
CA ALA A 175 6.50 1.29 33.13
C ALA A 175 7.50 2.34 32.61
N VAL A 176 8.38 1.92 31.73
CA VAL A 176 9.41 2.77 31.12
C VAL A 176 9.35 2.69 29.59
N PRO A 177 9.76 3.75 28.87
CA PRO A 177 9.84 3.71 27.40
C PRO A 177 11.03 2.84 26.96
N LEU A 178 10.74 1.71 26.31
CA LEU A 178 11.75 0.76 25.85
C LEU A 178 12.32 1.13 24.48
N GLY A 179 11.58 1.88 23.67
CA GLY A 179 11.96 2.27 22.32
C GLY A 179 10.79 2.81 21.53
N ASN A 180 11.03 2.98 20.22
CA ASN A 180 10.03 3.45 19.27
C ASN A 180 9.91 2.48 18.08
N ILE A 181 8.70 2.28 17.61
CA ILE A 181 8.43 1.60 16.34
C ILE A 181 8.31 2.66 15.26
N VAL A 182 9.09 2.53 14.20
CA VAL A 182 9.08 3.42 13.04
C VAL A 182 8.47 2.68 11.87
N VAL A 183 7.37 3.23 11.35
CA VAL A 183 6.70 2.70 10.16
C VAL A 183 7.04 3.57 8.97
N GLY A 184 7.54 2.96 7.90
CA GLY A 184 7.76 3.59 6.60
C GLY A 184 6.73 3.11 5.59
N VAL A 185 6.46 3.93 4.59
CA VAL A 185 5.53 3.66 3.48
C VAL A 185 6.26 3.93 2.17
N SER A 186 6.14 3.01 1.20
CA SER A 186 6.70 3.14 -0.14
C SER A 186 5.72 2.64 -1.21
N PRO A 187 5.84 3.14 -2.45
CA PRO A 187 5.08 2.66 -3.60
C PRO A 187 5.30 1.19 -3.90
#